data_325d3056c0f57d8b05ddd373db2c29f4
#
_entry.id   325d3056c0f57d8b05ddd373db2c29f4
#
_cell.length_a   1.000
_cell.length_b   1.000
_cell.length_c   1.000
_cell.angle_alpha   90.00
_cell.angle_beta   90.00
_cell.angle_gamma   90.00
#
_symmetry.space_group_name_H-M   'P 1'
#
loop_
_entity.id
_entity.type
_entity.pdbx_description
1 polymer ?
#
loop_
_entity_poly.entity_id
_entity_poly.type
_entity_poly.pdbx_seq_one_letter_code
_entity_poly.pdbx_strand_id
1 'polypeptide(L)'
;YVHLFERDCSVQRRHQKVLEEAPAPLMSEVKLDAMRKAAINAASAVNYVGAGTVEFIVEQDGTAYFMEMNTRLQVEHPVTEMITGQDLVEWQLRVAFGEPLPKLQHELSIHGHAIEARVYAEEPEKGYLPAIGKISYLHYPEQNEYVRLDSGIVEGDEITTYYDPMIAKLIVWGKNREAALVQMHHALGQFHVEGLGNNIAFLDRIIRCESFKNADLDTNLIQREDAFLFQNIPHANAQDIVSASFIELLFRLKLTQK
;
A
#
# COMPACT_ATOMS: atom_id res chain seq x y z
N TYR A 1 -10.66 -25.20 2.42
CA TYR A 1 -9.76 -24.06 2.59
C TYR A 1 -8.86 -23.93 1.37
N VAL A 2 -8.58 -22.68 0.96
CA VAL A 2 -7.60 -22.34 -0.06
C VAL A 2 -6.74 -21.20 0.48
N HIS A 3 -5.49 -21.11 0.06
CA HIS A 3 -4.67 -19.91 0.26
C HIS A 3 -4.60 -19.09 -1.03
N LEU A 4 -4.50 -17.79 -0.88
CA LEU A 4 -4.33 -16.84 -1.98
C LEU A 4 -2.91 -16.25 -1.99
N PHE A 5 -1.98 -17.13 -1.71
CA PHE A 5 -0.54 -16.86 -1.64
C PHE A 5 -0.16 -15.95 -0.47
N GLU A 6 1.00 -15.31 -0.55
CA GLU A 6 1.57 -14.51 0.51
C GLU A 6 1.77 -13.05 0.09
N ARG A 7 1.93 -12.20 1.11
CA ARG A 7 2.30 -10.80 0.99
C ARG A 7 3.52 -10.52 1.86
N ASP A 8 4.34 -9.57 1.46
CA ASP A 8 5.29 -8.91 2.35
C ASP A 8 4.70 -7.61 2.90
N CYS A 9 4.79 -7.42 4.21
CA CYS A 9 4.33 -6.24 4.93
C CYS A 9 5.41 -5.75 5.90
N SER A 10 6.68 -5.96 5.57
CA SER A 10 7.81 -5.64 6.45
C SER A 10 8.02 -4.15 6.60
N VAL A 11 7.67 -3.34 5.58
CA VAL A 11 7.90 -1.90 5.62
C VAL A 11 6.86 -1.21 6.49
N GLN A 12 7.29 -0.86 7.70
CA GLN A 12 6.44 -0.34 8.76
C GLN A 12 7.07 0.89 9.42
N ARG A 13 6.22 1.80 9.89
CA ARG A 13 6.64 2.88 10.78
C ARG A 13 5.84 2.75 12.08
N ARG A 14 6.50 2.75 13.25
CA ARG A 14 5.83 2.60 14.55
C ARG A 14 4.82 1.43 14.58
N HIS A 15 5.21 0.27 14.02
CA HIS A 15 4.38 -0.93 13.88
C HIS A 15 3.13 -0.77 12.98
N GLN A 16 3.07 0.28 12.18
CA GLN A 16 2.01 0.49 11.18
C GLN A 16 2.58 0.28 9.79
N LYS A 17 1.97 -0.62 9.03
CA LYS A 17 2.32 -0.93 7.63
C LYS A 17 2.16 0.32 6.78
N VAL A 18 3.09 0.59 5.87
CA VAL A 18 3.05 1.73 4.94
C VAL A 18 3.19 1.32 3.48
N LEU A 19 3.90 0.21 3.22
CA LEU A 19 4.00 -0.44 1.92
C LEU A 19 3.81 -1.93 2.09
N GLU A 20 3.05 -2.53 1.20
CA GLU A 20 2.82 -3.97 1.11
C GLU A 20 2.99 -4.43 -0.33
N GLU A 21 3.48 -5.64 -0.52
CA GLU A 21 3.63 -6.21 -1.85
C GLU A 21 3.25 -7.69 -1.91
N ALA A 22 2.85 -8.12 -3.09
CA ALA A 22 2.54 -9.52 -3.39
C ALA A 22 3.04 -9.88 -4.80
N PRO A 23 3.62 -11.09 -4.96
CA PRO A 23 4.02 -12.03 -3.91
C PRO A 23 5.20 -11.50 -3.06
N ALA A 24 5.43 -12.10 -1.89
CA ALA A 24 6.60 -11.76 -1.06
C ALA A 24 7.90 -12.05 -1.82
N PRO A 25 8.83 -11.08 -1.93
CA PRO A 25 10.05 -11.27 -2.68
C PRO A 25 11.06 -12.19 -1.96
N LEU A 26 12.01 -12.75 -2.72
CA LEU A 26 13.20 -13.47 -2.25
C LEU A 26 12.97 -14.71 -1.37
N MET A 27 11.76 -15.21 -1.22
CA MET A 27 11.51 -16.46 -0.50
C MET A 27 11.57 -17.67 -1.45
N SER A 28 12.15 -18.77 -0.98
CA SER A 28 12.16 -20.02 -1.75
C SER A 28 10.78 -20.69 -1.72
N GLU A 29 10.39 -21.32 -2.84
CA GLU A 29 9.08 -21.98 -2.96
C GLU A 29 8.86 -23.05 -1.88
N VAL A 30 9.90 -23.75 -1.46
CA VAL A 30 9.81 -24.75 -0.37
C VAL A 30 9.37 -24.12 0.95
N LYS A 31 9.89 -22.92 1.28
CA LYS A 31 9.53 -22.19 2.51
C LYS A 31 8.15 -21.59 2.41
N LEU A 32 7.82 -21.02 1.25
CA LEU A 32 6.47 -20.51 0.96
C LEU A 32 5.42 -21.61 1.08
N ASP A 33 5.66 -22.79 0.51
CA ASP A 33 4.74 -23.93 0.60
C ASP A 33 4.53 -24.40 2.06
N ALA A 34 5.59 -24.42 2.86
CA ALA A 34 5.49 -24.73 4.29
C ALA A 34 4.62 -23.69 5.04
N MET A 35 4.79 -22.38 4.76
CA MET A 35 3.97 -21.32 5.35
C MET A 35 2.51 -21.41 4.92
N ARG A 36 2.24 -21.62 3.63
CA ARG A 36 0.89 -21.79 3.08
C ARG A 36 0.16 -22.96 3.74
N LYS A 37 0.85 -24.11 3.93
CA LYS A 37 0.32 -25.26 4.66
C LYS A 37 0.04 -24.94 6.12
N ALA A 38 0.95 -24.24 6.79
CA ALA A 38 0.76 -23.83 8.17
C ALA A 38 -0.45 -22.90 8.32
N ALA A 39 -0.66 -21.97 7.41
CA ALA A 39 -1.82 -21.07 7.38
C ALA A 39 -3.14 -21.85 7.21
N ILE A 40 -3.20 -22.78 6.27
CA ILE A 40 -4.36 -23.67 6.07
C ILE A 40 -4.64 -24.49 7.33
N ASN A 41 -3.61 -25.06 7.95
CA ASN A 41 -3.77 -25.84 9.17
C ASN A 41 -4.29 -25.00 10.34
N ALA A 42 -3.79 -23.78 10.51
CA ALA A 42 -4.25 -22.84 11.54
C ALA A 42 -5.75 -22.53 11.38
N ALA A 43 -6.17 -22.16 10.16
CA ALA A 43 -7.57 -21.87 9.86
C ALA A 43 -8.48 -23.10 10.05
N SER A 44 -8.01 -24.27 9.62
CA SER A 44 -8.75 -25.54 9.74
C SER A 44 -8.92 -25.96 11.20
N ALA A 45 -7.89 -25.77 12.04
CA ALA A 45 -7.93 -26.15 13.46
C ALA A 45 -9.03 -25.45 14.26
N VAL A 46 -9.43 -24.25 13.81
CA VAL A 46 -10.49 -23.46 14.46
C VAL A 46 -11.79 -23.43 13.64
N ASN A 47 -11.90 -24.25 12.61
CA ASN A 47 -13.06 -24.28 11.68
C ASN A 47 -13.42 -22.88 11.15
N TYR A 48 -12.40 -22.09 10.78
CA TYR A 48 -12.59 -20.72 10.36
C TYR A 48 -13.38 -20.63 9.05
N VAL A 49 -14.32 -19.70 8.97
CA VAL A 49 -15.11 -19.43 7.78
C VAL A 49 -14.99 -17.94 7.41
N GLY A 50 -14.66 -17.64 6.17
CA GLY A 50 -14.48 -16.29 5.66
C GLY A 50 -13.04 -15.99 5.26
N ALA A 51 -12.78 -14.74 4.88
CA ALA A 51 -11.44 -14.26 4.57
C ALA A 51 -10.65 -14.02 5.87
N GLY A 52 -9.43 -14.53 5.92
CA GLY A 52 -8.52 -14.35 7.04
C GLY A 52 -7.09 -14.31 6.59
N THR A 53 -6.19 -13.84 7.45
CA THR A 53 -4.75 -13.80 7.17
C THR A 53 -4.00 -14.37 8.37
N VAL A 54 -3.10 -15.29 8.10
CA VAL A 54 -2.14 -15.79 9.08
C VAL A 54 -0.85 -15.02 8.91
N GLU A 55 -0.41 -14.32 9.95
CA GLU A 55 0.82 -13.56 9.95
C GLU A 55 1.98 -14.35 10.52
N PHE A 56 3.14 -14.23 9.88
CA PHE A 56 4.39 -14.86 10.27
C PHE A 56 5.49 -13.83 10.42
N ILE A 57 6.37 -14.05 11.39
CA ILE A 57 7.68 -13.41 11.43
C ILE A 57 8.65 -14.33 10.71
N VAL A 58 9.40 -13.79 9.75
CA VAL A 58 10.35 -14.56 8.93
C VAL A 58 11.76 -14.03 9.17
N GLU A 59 12.65 -14.93 9.58
CA GLU A 59 14.08 -14.60 9.72
C GLU A 59 14.77 -14.54 8.36
N GLN A 60 15.98 -13.95 8.32
CA GLN A 60 16.75 -13.82 7.07
C GLN A 60 17.07 -15.15 6.40
N ASP A 61 17.19 -16.21 7.18
CA ASP A 61 17.37 -17.56 6.63
C ASP A 61 16.06 -18.13 6.05
N GLY A 62 14.92 -17.41 6.20
CA GLY A 62 13.58 -17.76 5.78
C GLY A 62 12.85 -18.72 6.73
N THR A 63 13.33 -18.90 7.95
CA THR A 63 12.59 -19.62 9.00
C THR A 63 11.39 -18.77 9.44
N ALA A 64 10.18 -19.34 9.33
CA ALA A 64 8.94 -18.64 9.63
C ALA A 64 8.36 -19.08 10.97
N TYR A 65 7.96 -18.11 11.77
CA TYR A 65 7.30 -18.29 13.06
C TYR A 65 5.89 -17.71 13.00
N PHE A 66 4.90 -18.52 13.41
CA PHE A 66 3.52 -18.04 13.53
C PHE A 66 3.44 -16.89 14.55
N MET A 67 2.76 -15.82 14.17
CA MET A 67 2.54 -14.69 15.05
C MET A 67 1.07 -14.61 15.46
N GLU A 68 0.16 -14.43 14.52
CA GLU A 68 -1.28 -14.34 14.78
C GLU A 68 -2.12 -14.69 13.56
N MET A 69 -3.43 -14.84 13.78
CA MET A 69 -4.41 -14.92 12.71
C MET A 69 -5.40 -13.76 12.81
N ASN A 70 -5.43 -12.95 11.78
CA ASN A 70 -6.42 -11.90 11.61
C ASN A 70 -7.69 -12.48 10.98
N THR A 71 -8.77 -12.54 11.77
CA THR A 71 -10.05 -13.13 11.36
C THR A 71 -10.96 -12.10 10.65
N ARG A 72 -10.41 -11.39 9.69
CA ARG A 72 -11.06 -10.35 8.90
C ARG A 72 -10.32 -10.14 7.59
N LEU A 73 -10.98 -9.47 6.65
CA LEU A 73 -10.29 -8.93 5.50
C LEU A 73 -9.28 -7.86 5.95
N GLN A 74 -8.08 -7.90 5.42
CA GLN A 74 -7.03 -6.94 5.74
C GLN A 74 -7.05 -5.74 4.77
N VAL A 75 -6.43 -4.62 5.20
CA VAL A 75 -6.33 -3.40 4.40
C VAL A 75 -5.62 -3.69 3.08
N GLU A 76 -4.57 -4.50 3.12
CA GLU A 76 -3.69 -4.85 2.01
C GLU A 76 -4.19 -6.00 1.11
N HIS A 77 -5.49 -6.38 1.22
CA HIS A 77 -6.06 -7.39 0.32
C HIS A 77 -5.96 -7.05 -1.18
N PRO A 78 -5.94 -5.77 -1.60
CA PRO A 78 -5.89 -5.44 -3.02
C PRO A 78 -4.66 -5.97 -3.74
N VAL A 79 -3.49 -6.07 -3.09
CA VAL A 79 -2.32 -6.66 -3.78
C VAL A 79 -2.52 -8.13 -4.10
N THR A 80 -3.23 -8.87 -3.24
CA THR A 80 -3.62 -10.26 -3.52
C THR A 80 -4.63 -10.32 -4.66
N GLU A 81 -5.63 -9.44 -4.68
CA GLU A 81 -6.61 -9.35 -5.76
C GLU A 81 -5.95 -9.07 -7.10
N MET A 82 -5.00 -8.12 -7.15
CA MET A 82 -4.30 -7.73 -8.37
C MET A 82 -3.45 -8.87 -8.97
N ILE A 83 -2.81 -9.71 -8.13
CA ILE A 83 -1.98 -10.81 -8.62
C ILE A 83 -2.76 -12.09 -8.90
N THR A 84 -3.97 -12.24 -8.35
CA THR A 84 -4.78 -13.48 -8.50
C THR A 84 -5.97 -13.30 -9.42
N GLY A 85 -6.39 -12.05 -9.69
CA GLY A 85 -7.60 -11.73 -10.44
C GLY A 85 -8.88 -12.13 -9.70
N GLN A 86 -8.84 -12.24 -8.36
CA GLN A 86 -10.02 -12.58 -7.56
C GLN A 86 -10.52 -11.34 -6.80
N ASP A 87 -11.84 -11.24 -6.62
CA ASP A 87 -12.49 -10.25 -5.75
C ASP A 87 -12.79 -10.89 -4.39
N LEU A 88 -12.02 -10.52 -3.36
CA LEU A 88 -12.13 -11.11 -2.04
C LEU A 88 -13.39 -10.65 -1.29
N VAL A 89 -13.90 -9.47 -1.59
CA VAL A 89 -15.16 -8.96 -1.02
C VAL A 89 -16.33 -9.77 -1.59
N GLU A 90 -16.34 -10.01 -2.90
CA GLU A 90 -17.32 -10.90 -3.52
C GLU A 90 -17.26 -12.30 -2.91
N TRP A 91 -16.06 -12.86 -2.73
CA TRP A 91 -15.91 -14.17 -2.11
C TRP A 91 -16.47 -14.22 -0.68
N GLN A 92 -16.23 -13.18 0.12
CA GLN A 92 -16.81 -13.09 1.47
C GLN A 92 -18.33 -13.10 1.44
N LEU A 93 -18.96 -12.36 0.52
CA LEU A 93 -20.40 -12.32 0.36
C LEU A 93 -20.96 -13.69 -0.05
N ARG A 94 -20.35 -14.35 -1.03
CA ARG A 94 -20.74 -15.71 -1.47
C ARG A 94 -20.66 -16.72 -0.33
N VAL A 95 -19.55 -16.73 0.42
CA VAL A 95 -19.38 -17.61 1.58
C VAL A 95 -20.41 -17.31 2.67
N ALA A 96 -20.72 -16.05 2.92
CA ALA A 96 -21.75 -15.65 3.89
C ALA A 96 -23.17 -16.10 3.47
N PHE A 97 -23.44 -16.21 2.17
CA PHE A 97 -24.66 -16.80 1.62
C PHE A 97 -24.69 -18.33 1.66
N GLY A 98 -23.61 -18.96 2.12
CA GLY A 98 -23.50 -20.43 2.20
C GLY A 98 -23.04 -21.09 0.90
N GLU A 99 -22.56 -20.32 -0.07
CA GLU A 99 -22.00 -20.87 -1.30
C GLU A 99 -20.62 -21.51 -1.03
N PRO A 100 -20.22 -22.53 -1.80
CA PRO A 100 -18.86 -23.04 -1.79
C PRO A 100 -17.88 -21.97 -2.31
N LEU A 101 -16.58 -22.16 -2.00
CA LEU A 101 -15.55 -21.29 -2.57
C LEU A 101 -15.62 -21.29 -4.11
N PRO A 102 -15.50 -20.12 -4.75
CA PRO A 102 -15.59 -20.00 -6.21
C PRO A 102 -14.52 -20.75 -6.99
N LYS A 103 -13.35 -21.00 -6.35
CA LYS A 103 -12.21 -21.71 -6.95
C LYS A 103 -11.57 -22.69 -5.98
N LEU A 104 -11.02 -23.75 -6.56
CA LEU A 104 -10.16 -24.71 -5.86
C LEU A 104 -8.69 -24.23 -5.91
N GLN A 105 -7.84 -24.76 -5.03
CA GLN A 105 -6.43 -24.33 -4.94
C GLN A 105 -5.66 -24.43 -6.26
N HIS A 106 -5.89 -25.48 -7.04
CA HIS A 106 -5.18 -25.71 -8.30
C HIS A 106 -5.67 -24.80 -9.47
N GLU A 107 -6.76 -24.04 -9.27
CA GLU A 107 -7.28 -23.06 -10.21
C GLU A 107 -6.78 -21.65 -9.92
N LEU A 108 -6.02 -21.49 -8.83
CA LEU A 108 -5.44 -20.22 -8.41
C LEU A 108 -3.99 -20.11 -8.86
N SER A 109 -3.62 -18.99 -9.41
CA SER A 109 -2.26 -18.71 -9.90
C SER A 109 -1.88 -17.26 -9.65
N ILE A 110 -0.57 -17.01 -9.56
CA ILE A 110 0.00 -15.67 -9.46
C ILE A 110 0.28 -15.14 -10.86
N HIS A 111 -0.10 -13.89 -11.10
CA HIS A 111 0.20 -13.14 -12.32
C HIS A 111 0.85 -11.80 -11.98
N GLY A 112 2.11 -11.63 -12.35
CA GLY A 112 2.84 -10.40 -12.12
C GLY A 112 3.17 -10.13 -10.64
N HIS A 113 3.21 -8.86 -10.28
CA HIS A 113 3.57 -8.35 -8.96
C HIS A 113 2.77 -7.09 -8.66
N ALA A 114 2.25 -6.95 -7.46
CA ALA A 114 1.50 -5.78 -7.03
C ALA A 114 2.12 -5.15 -5.79
N ILE A 115 2.05 -3.83 -5.70
CA ILE A 115 2.51 -3.04 -4.55
C ILE A 115 1.36 -2.12 -4.13
N GLU A 116 1.09 -2.07 -2.83
CA GLU A 116 0.16 -1.12 -2.22
C GLU A 116 0.93 -0.09 -1.39
N ALA A 117 0.54 1.17 -1.51
CA ALA A 117 1.05 2.26 -0.68
C ALA A 117 -0.11 2.87 0.10
N ARG A 118 0.03 2.95 1.43
CA ARG A 118 -0.95 3.60 2.29
C ARG A 118 -0.67 5.08 2.38
N VAL A 119 -1.56 5.88 1.83
CA VAL A 119 -1.47 7.35 1.87
C VAL A 119 -2.13 7.86 3.14
N TYR A 120 -1.31 8.51 3.98
CA TYR A 120 -1.72 9.06 5.26
C TYR A 120 -1.67 10.59 5.26
N ALA A 121 -2.62 11.22 5.93
CA ALA A 121 -2.57 12.62 6.34
C ALA A 121 -1.65 12.74 7.56
N GLU A 122 -0.34 12.82 7.34
CA GLU A 122 0.68 12.87 8.38
C GLU A 122 1.94 13.60 7.90
N GLU A 123 2.79 14.00 8.85
CA GLU A 123 4.06 14.66 8.58
C GLU A 123 5.24 13.73 8.95
N PRO A 124 5.80 12.95 8.01
CA PRO A 124 6.91 12.03 8.28
C PRO A 124 8.12 12.72 8.91
N GLU A 125 8.46 13.93 8.45
CA GLU A 125 9.59 14.73 8.93
C GLU A 125 9.40 15.21 10.39
N LYS A 126 8.18 15.21 10.90
CA LYS A 126 7.84 15.55 12.30
C LYS A 126 7.52 14.30 13.12
N GLY A 127 8.07 13.15 12.74
CA GLY A 127 7.88 11.89 13.43
C GLY A 127 6.47 11.32 13.23
N TYR A 128 5.89 11.48 12.04
CA TYR A 128 4.59 10.94 11.64
C TYR A 128 3.42 11.48 12.47
N LEU A 129 3.47 12.76 12.84
CA LEU A 129 2.32 13.39 13.48
C LEU A 129 1.15 13.47 12.50
N PRO A 130 -0.07 13.08 12.92
CA PRO A 130 -1.26 13.26 12.10
C PRO A 130 -1.42 14.72 11.68
N ALA A 131 -1.68 14.95 10.39
CA ALA A 131 -2.01 16.26 9.85
C ALA A 131 -3.53 16.41 9.77
N ILE A 132 -4.03 17.53 10.28
CA ILE A 132 -5.45 17.89 10.23
C ILE A 132 -5.61 19.14 9.37
N GLY A 133 -6.73 19.25 8.70
CA GLY A 133 -7.02 20.41 7.86
C GLY A 133 -8.00 20.10 6.74
N LYS A 134 -8.25 21.10 5.93
CA LYS A 134 -9.13 21.01 4.77
C LYS A 134 -8.32 20.71 3.52
N ILE A 135 -8.76 19.74 2.74
CA ILE A 135 -8.19 19.42 1.43
C ILE A 135 -8.55 20.56 0.47
N SER A 136 -7.57 21.37 0.10
CA SER A 136 -7.76 22.52 -0.77
C SER A 136 -7.61 22.18 -2.26
N TYR A 137 -6.86 21.10 -2.57
CA TYR A 137 -6.69 20.56 -3.91
C TYR A 137 -6.45 19.07 -3.83
N LEU A 138 -7.07 18.33 -4.73
CA LEU A 138 -6.95 16.88 -4.83
C LEU A 138 -6.88 16.45 -6.29
N HIS A 139 -5.78 15.79 -6.63
CA HIS A 139 -5.63 15.16 -7.94
C HIS A 139 -5.17 13.71 -7.77
N TYR A 140 -5.96 12.81 -8.29
CA TYR A 140 -5.67 11.38 -8.25
C TYR A 140 -4.89 10.93 -9.49
N PRO A 141 -4.03 9.89 -9.37
CA PRO A 141 -3.46 9.25 -10.55
C PRO A 141 -4.56 8.65 -11.42
N GLU A 142 -4.31 8.58 -12.72
CA GLU A 142 -5.23 7.95 -13.65
C GLU A 142 -5.36 6.44 -13.35
N GLN A 143 -6.58 6.00 -13.06
CA GLN A 143 -6.87 4.60 -12.78
C GLN A 143 -7.05 3.82 -14.08
N ASN A 144 -6.50 2.61 -14.11
CA ASN A 144 -6.59 1.67 -15.22
C ASN A 144 -6.38 0.23 -14.72
N GLU A 145 -6.17 -0.73 -15.60
CA GLU A 145 -5.93 -2.14 -15.22
C GLU A 145 -4.66 -2.35 -14.38
N TYR A 146 -3.73 -1.38 -14.34
CA TYR A 146 -2.45 -1.42 -13.61
C TYR A 146 -2.39 -0.48 -12.41
N VAL A 147 -3.35 0.42 -12.28
CA VAL A 147 -3.40 1.42 -11.20
C VAL A 147 -4.81 1.46 -10.63
N ARG A 148 -4.93 1.07 -9.38
CA ARG A 148 -6.15 1.13 -8.58
C ARG A 148 -5.98 2.12 -7.44
N LEU A 149 -7.00 2.88 -7.16
CA LEU A 149 -7.05 3.78 -6.01
C LEU A 149 -8.31 3.50 -5.18
N ASP A 150 -8.12 3.13 -3.93
CA ASP A 150 -9.20 3.03 -2.95
C ASP A 150 -9.11 4.27 -2.05
N SER A 151 -10.04 5.20 -2.16
CA SER A 151 -10.03 6.47 -1.41
C SER A 151 -11.40 6.77 -0.81
N GLY A 152 -11.39 7.37 0.37
CA GLY A 152 -12.59 7.83 1.07
C GLY A 152 -12.72 9.36 1.15
N ILE A 153 -11.91 10.12 0.41
CA ILE A 153 -11.86 11.58 0.46
C ILE A 153 -12.16 12.22 -0.88
N VAL A 154 -12.66 13.46 -0.84
CA VAL A 154 -12.83 14.34 -1.99
C VAL A 154 -12.26 15.74 -1.70
N GLU A 155 -12.04 16.52 -2.74
CA GLU A 155 -11.63 17.91 -2.59
C GLU A 155 -12.68 18.70 -1.78
N GLY A 156 -12.21 19.43 -0.78
CA GLY A 156 -13.05 20.17 0.15
C GLY A 156 -13.34 19.45 1.48
N ASP A 157 -13.03 18.16 1.60
CA ASP A 157 -13.18 17.41 2.85
C ASP A 157 -12.24 17.95 3.94
N GLU A 158 -12.65 17.73 5.20
CA GLU A 158 -11.87 18.07 6.37
C GLU A 158 -11.37 16.81 7.08
N ILE A 159 -10.06 16.69 7.20
CA ILE A 159 -9.41 15.60 7.95
C ILE A 159 -9.29 16.03 9.41
N THR A 160 -9.78 15.17 10.29
CA THR A 160 -9.85 15.43 11.74
C THR A 160 -9.12 14.34 12.52
N THR A 161 -8.93 14.55 13.83
CA THR A 161 -8.33 13.57 14.75
C THR A 161 -9.29 12.46 15.18
N TYR A 162 -10.55 12.48 14.77
CA TYR A 162 -11.55 11.48 15.22
C TYR A 162 -11.47 10.14 14.47
N TYR A 163 -10.79 10.12 13.32
CA TYR A 163 -10.67 8.93 12.48
C TYR A 163 -9.21 8.62 12.19
N ASP A 164 -8.97 7.44 11.63
CA ASP A 164 -7.65 7.04 11.14
C ASP A 164 -7.16 8.05 10.09
N PRO A 165 -5.88 8.49 10.15
CA PRO A 165 -5.34 9.43 9.18
C PRO A 165 -5.09 8.84 7.78
N MET A 166 -5.36 7.55 7.56
CA MET A 166 -5.26 6.95 6.23
C MET A 166 -6.36 7.49 5.32
N ILE A 167 -5.97 8.22 4.28
CA ILE A 167 -6.89 8.90 3.36
C ILE A 167 -7.09 8.14 2.04
N ALA A 168 -6.13 7.32 1.66
CA ALA A 168 -6.24 6.48 0.48
C ALA A 168 -5.25 5.30 0.52
N LYS A 169 -5.50 4.31 -0.35
CA LYS A 169 -4.56 3.28 -0.73
C LYS A 169 -4.34 3.38 -2.24
N LEU A 170 -3.08 3.45 -2.63
CA LEU A 170 -2.68 3.39 -4.04
C LEU A 170 -2.08 2.02 -4.31
N ILE A 171 -2.67 1.28 -5.23
CA ILE A 171 -2.26 -0.07 -5.58
C ILE A 171 -1.85 -0.08 -7.05
N VAL A 172 -0.70 -0.68 -7.33
CA VAL A 172 -0.22 -0.83 -8.69
C VAL A 172 0.13 -2.28 -9.00
N TRP A 173 0.05 -2.62 -10.27
CA TRP A 173 0.47 -3.91 -10.79
C TRP A 173 1.52 -3.76 -11.88
N GLY A 174 2.44 -4.72 -11.95
CA GLY A 174 3.41 -4.85 -13.03
C GLY A 174 3.64 -6.32 -13.37
N LYS A 175 4.13 -6.58 -14.60
CA LYS A 175 4.46 -7.95 -15.04
C LYS A 175 5.52 -8.62 -14.17
N ASN A 176 6.27 -7.85 -13.42
CA ASN A 176 7.27 -8.24 -12.43
C ASN A 176 7.43 -7.11 -11.40
N ARG A 177 8.21 -7.34 -10.34
CA ARG A 177 8.45 -6.38 -9.27
C ARG A 177 9.03 -5.04 -9.77
N GLU A 178 10.01 -5.10 -10.68
CA GLU A 178 10.63 -3.90 -11.25
C GLU A 178 9.60 -3.02 -11.98
N ALA A 179 8.75 -3.63 -12.81
CA ALA A 179 7.66 -2.92 -13.50
C ALA A 179 6.65 -2.32 -12.51
N ALA A 180 6.32 -3.03 -11.42
CA ALA A 180 5.45 -2.51 -10.36
C ALA A 180 6.08 -1.31 -9.64
N LEU A 181 7.39 -1.34 -9.35
CA LEU A 181 8.12 -0.21 -8.75
C LEU A 181 8.08 1.04 -9.64
N VAL A 182 8.32 0.88 -10.94
CA VAL A 182 8.24 1.99 -11.91
C VAL A 182 6.83 2.56 -11.96
N GLN A 183 5.82 1.68 -11.96
CA GLN A 183 4.42 2.09 -11.97
C GLN A 183 4.03 2.84 -10.69
N MET A 184 4.50 2.37 -9.52
CA MET A 184 4.24 3.03 -8.24
C MET A 184 4.87 4.43 -8.20
N HIS A 185 6.13 4.56 -8.62
CA HIS A 185 6.80 5.86 -8.71
C HIS A 185 6.01 6.84 -9.60
N HIS A 186 5.58 6.38 -10.77
CA HIS A 186 4.80 7.22 -11.70
C HIS A 186 3.45 7.62 -11.10
N ALA A 187 2.73 6.67 -10.50
CA ALA A 187 1.41 6.94 -9.91
C ALA A 187 1.50 7.87 -8.68
N LEU A 188 2.50 7.70 -7.79
CA LEU A 188 2.75 8.62 -6.68
C LEU A 188 3.08 10.03 -7.17
N GLY A 189 3.84 10.17 -8.28
CA GLY A 189 4.16 11.45 -8.90
C GLY A 189 2.93 12.19 -9.47
N GLN A 190 1.84 11.50 -9.73
CA GLN A 190 0.57 12.07 -10.18
C GLN A 190 -0.42 12.33 -9.03
N PHE A 191 -0.16 11.82 -7.84
CA PHE A 191 -1.06 11.95 -6.70
C PHE A 191 -0.74 13.22 -5.90
N HIS A 192 -1.62 14.21 -5.96
CA HIS A 192 -1.44 15.48 -5.27
C HIS A 192 -2.57 15.73 -4.25
N VAL A 193 -2.18 16.01 -3.02
CA VAL A 193 -3.06 16.40 -1.91
C VAL A 193 -2.49 17.66 -1.30
N GLU A 194 -3.24 18.75 -1.32
CA GLU A 194 -2.83 20.04 -0.74
C GLU A 194 -3.80 20.50 0.34
N GLY A 195 -3.32 21.38 1.22
CA GLY A 195 -4.06 21.91 2.36
C GLY A 195 -3.69 21.26 3.70
N LEU A 196 -3.04 20.11 3.67
CA LEU A 196 -2.52 19.41 4.86
C LEU A 196 -1.28 18.57 4.52
N GLY A 197 -0.49 18.24 5.54
CA GLY A 197 0.65 17.33 5.40
C GLY A 197 0.22 15.92 5.00
N ASN A 198 1.03 15.27 4.16
CA ASN A 198 0.80 13.89 3.73
C ASN A 198 2.13 13.16 3.52
N ASN A 199 2.08 11.83 3.41
CA ASN A 199 3.27 10.99 3.29
C ASN A 199 3.62 10.59 1.83
N ILE A 200 3.00 11.16 0.80
CA ILE A 200 3.19 10.74 -0.60
C ILE A 200 4.67 10.84 -1.02
N ALA A 201 5.33 11.97 -0.75
CA ALA A 201 6.75 12.14 -1.06
C ALA A 201 7.66 11.19 -0.28
N PHE A 202 7.28 10.83 0.95
CA PHE A 202 7.98 9.84 1.76
C PHE A 202 7.85 8.44 1.18
N LEU A 203 6.65 8.02 0.75
CA LEU A 203 6.41 6.76 0.06
C LEU A 203 7.24 6.65 -1.22
N ASP A 204 7.29 7.72 -2.03
CA ASP A 204 8.13 7.77 -3.22
C ASP A 204 9.62 7.60 -2.91
N ARG A 205 10.10 8.20 -1.83
CA ARG A 205 11.49 7.98 -1.37
C ARG A 205 11.73 6.53 -0.95
N ILE A 206 10.81 5.89 -0.23
CA ILE A 206 10.98 4.48 0.17
C ILE A 206 11.11 3.58 -1.06
N ILE A 207 10.21 3.66 -2.03
CA ILE A 207 10.27 2.77 -3.20
C ILE A 207 11.53 2.99 -4.06
N ARG A 208 12.19 4.15 -3.92
CA ARG A 208 13.42 4.48 -4.62
C ARG A 208 14.69 4.21 -3.82
N CYS A 209 14.62 3.92 -2.53
CA CYS A 209 15.81 3.56 -1.77
C CYS A 209 16.36 2.20 -2.22
N GLU A 210 17.68 2.01 -2.09
CA GLU A 210 18.34 0.80 -2.58
C GLU A 210 17.87 -0.46 -1.85
N SER A 211 17.61 -0.38 -0.55
CA SER A 211 17.09 -1.52 0.22
C SER A 211 15.76 -2.00 -0.32
N PHE A 212 14.81 -1.09 -0.59
CA PHE A 212 13.52 -1.48 -1.13
C PHE A 212 13.61 -2.02 -2.56
N LYS A 213 14.39 -1.38 -3.44
CA LYS A 213 14.60 -1.85 -4.81
C LYS A 213 15.18 -3.27 -4.86
N ASN A 214 16.13 -3.55 -3.99
CA ASN A 214 16.82 -4.85 -3.93
C ASN A 214 16.06 -5.89 -3.10
N ALA A 215 14.84 -5.57 -2.62
CA ALA A 215 14.03 -6.42 -1.74
C ALA A 215 14.74 -6.81 -0.42
N ASP A 216 15.68 -5.98 0.05
CA ASP A 216 16.28 -6.10 1.39
C ASP A 216 15.32 -5.49 2.42
N LEU A 217 14.23 -6.23 2.69
CA LEU A 217 13.09 -5.78 3.45
C LEU A 217 13.15 -6.32 4.89
N ASP A 218 12.99 -5.44 5.84
CA ASP A 218 12.78 -5.76 7.25
C ASP A 218 12.00 -4.64 7.95
N THR A 219 11.60 -4.87 9.18
CA THR A 219 10.84 -3.88 9.99
C THR A 219 11.66 -2.64 10.38
N ASN A 220 12.99 -2.66 10.17
CA ASN A 220 13.91 -1.56 10.43
C ASN A 220 14.31 -0.78 9.17
N LEU A 221 13.78 -1.13 7.99
CA LEU A 221 14.14 -0.50 6.72
C LEU A 221 14.10 1.03 6.81
N ILE A 222 13.03 1.60 7.35
CA ILE A 222 12.87 3.05 7.46
C ILE A 222 13.96 3.68 8.34
N GLN A 223 14.33 3.02 9.45
CA GLN A 223 15.40 3.50 10.32
C GLN A 223 16.77 3.36 9.67
N ARG A 224 17.00 2.27 8.94
CA ARG A 224 18.26 2.00 8.23
C ARG A 224 18.50 3.00 7.10
N GLU A 225 17.45 3.39 6.41
CA GLU A 225 17.48 4.33 5.28
C GLU A 225 17.20 5.79 5.69
N ASP A 226 17.19 6.13 6.98
CA ASP A 226 16.82 7.43 7.53
C ASP A 226 17.51 8.61 6.81
N ALA A 227 18.84 8.51 6.60
CA ALA A 227 19.61 9.56 5.94
C ALA A 227 19.17 9.82 4.49
N PHE A 228 18.66 8.81 3.79
CA PHE A 228 18.11 8.96 2.45
C PHE A 228 16.65 9.44 2.49
N LEU A 229 15.85 8.87 3.37
CA LEU A 229 14.41 9.15 3.46
C LEU A 229 14.11 10.57 3.95
N PHE A 230 14.96 11.11 4.84
CA PHE A 230 14.79 12.43 5.45
C PHE A 230 15.88 13.43 5.07
N GLN A 231 16.52 13.25 3.88
CA GLN A 231 17.43 14.28 3.37
C GLN A 231 16.71 15.63 3.28
N ASN A 232 17.49 16.70 3.53
CA ASN A 232 16.98 18.06 3.42
C ASN A 232 16.36 18.29 2.02
N ILE A 233 15.05 18.46 2.00
CA ILE A 233 14.34 18.90 0.80
C ILE A 233 14.78 20.33 0.54
N PRO A 234 15.29 20.66 -0.65
CA PRO A 234 15.64 22.05 -0.97
C PRO A 234 14.43 22.94 -0.74
N HIS A 235 14.60 24.02 -0.01
CA HIS A 235 13.56 25.03 0.09
C HIS A 235 13.27 25.59 -1.30
N ALA A 236 12.00 25.92 -1.56
CA ALA A 236 11.59 26.55 -2.80
C ALA A 236 12.47 27.78 -3.07
N ASN A 237 13.12 27.81 -4.21
CA ASN A 237 13.93 28.95 -4.63
C ASN A 237 13.03 30.08 -5.20
N ALA A 238 13.60 31.25 -5.46
CA ALA A 238 12.84 32.39 -5.98
C ALA A 238 12.12 32.08 -7.30
N GLN A 239 12.68 31.22 -8.14
CA GLN A 239 12.07 30.86 -9.43
C GLN A 239 10.86 29.93 -9.23
N ASP A 240 10.92 29.03 -8.25
CA ASP A 240 9.79 28.15 -7.88
C ASP A 240 8.63 29.00 -7.37
N ILE A 241 8.91 29.99 -6.50
CA ILE A 241 7.90 30.91 -5.96
C ILE A 241 7.25 31.75 -7.08
N VAL A 242 8.05 32.27 -8.01
CA VAL A 242 7.54 33.02 -9.16
C VAL A 242 6.67 32.15 -10.06
N SER A 243 7.10 30.93 -10.34
CA SER A 243 6.34 29.99 -11.16
C SER A 243 5.00 29.62 -10.50
N ALA A 244 5.00 29.31 -9.21
CA ALA A 244 3.79 29.02 -8.45
C ALA A 244 2.84 30.22 -8.42
N SER A 245 3.36 31.41 -8.18
CA SER A 245 2.56 32.64 -8.19
C SER A 245 1.94 32.94 -9.56
N PHE A 246 2.66 32.68 -10.64
CA PHE A 246 2.16 32.84 -12.00
C PHE A 246 1.05 31.84 -12.33
N ILE A 247 1.21 30.58 -11.93
CA ILE A 247 0.20 29.52 -12.08
C ILE A 247 -1.06 29.93 -11.31
N GLU A 248 -0.93 30.34 -10.06
CA GLU A 248 -2.06 30.81 -9.22
C GLU A 248 -2.80 31.99 -9.88
N LEU A 249 -2.07 32.94 -10.43
CA LEU A 249 -2.66 34.06 -11.16
C LEU A 249 -3.46 33.57 -12.38
N LEU A 250 -2.95 32.65 -13.15
CA LEU A 250 -3.65 32.05 -14.31
C LEU A 250 -4.94 31.34 -13.90
N PHE A 251 -4.91 30.59 -12.78
CA PHE A 251 -6.12 29.96 -12.23
C PHE A 251 -7.17 31.00 -11.86
N ARG A 252 -6.80 32.06 -11.14
CA ARG A 252 -7.73 33.15 -10.78
C ARG A 252 -8.32 33.83 -11.99
N LEU A 253 -7.53 34.11 -13.02
CA LEU A 253 -8.00 34.72 -14.27
C LEU A 253 -8.99 33.81 -15.03
N LYS A 254 -8.80 32.50 -15.02
CA LYS A 254 -9.76 31.53 -15.61
C LYS A 254 -11.09 31.46 -14.84
N LEU A 255 -11.05 31.62 -13.53
CA LEU A 255 -12.27 31.62 -12.70
C LEU A 255 -13.10 32.89 -12.84
N THR A 256 -12.47 34.00 -13.25
CA THR A 256 -13.18 35.30 -13.47
C THR A 256 -13.80 35.43 -14.86
N GLN A 257 -13.57 34.42 -15.76
CA GLN A 257 -14.16 34.40 -17.11
C GLN A 257 -15.39 33.47 -17.22
N LYS A 258 -15.85 32.89 -16.12
CA LYS A 258 -17.11 32.14 -15.98
C LYS A 258 -18.13 32.95 -15.15
#